data_caace74202990f2066937c97a0fb69dc
#
_entry.id   caace74202990f2066937c97a0fb69dc
#
_cell.length_a   1.000
_cell.length_b   1.000
_cell.length_c   1.000
_cell.angle_alpha   90.00
_cell.angle_beta   90.00
_cell.angle_gamma   90.00
#
_symmetry.space_group_name_H-M   'P 1'
#
loop_
_entity.id
_entity.type
_entity.pdbx_description
1 polymer ?
#
loop_
_entity_poly.entity_id
_entity_poly.type
_entity_poly.pdbx_seq_one_letter_code
_entity_poly.pdbx_strand_id
1 'polypeptide(L)'
;PAETIMISMRRNARLMVIAIALLTLDSPGAEEQGQITSRIARQPVHSHALAAVGYSKRLHALEVEFVNGAIYRYSNVPPEIYRDLLGALSKAEFYDANVRGHFPSVHVKPPRS
;
A
#
# COMPACT_ATOMS: atom_id res chain seq x y z
N PRO A 1 16.31 34.98 -37.48
CA PRO A 1 15.37 35.24 -36.70
C PRO A 1 14.53 34.14 -36.33
N ALA A 2 13.65 34.02 -36.97
CA ALA A 2 12.81 33.04 -36.61
C ALA A 2 13.52 31.88 -36.32
N GLU A 3 14.26 31.56 -37.07
CA GLU A 3 14.85 30.43 -36.91
C GLU A 3 15.46 30.33 -35.65
N THR A 4 15.90 31.24 -35.32
CA THR A 4 16.57 31.17 -34.17
C THR A 4 15.72 30.65 -33.21
N ILE A 5 14.75 31.06 -33.14
CA ILE A 5 13.91 30.63 -32.27
C ILE A 5 13.65 29.28 -32.23
N MET A 6 13.42 28.86 -33.16
CA MET A 6 13.05 27.64 -33.16
C MET A 6 14.03 26.88 -32.56
N ILE A 7 15.00 27.02 -32.68
CA ILE A 7 15.96 26.34 -32.20
C ILE A 7 15.84 26.10 -30.86
N SER A 8 15.76 27.04 -30.28
CA SER A 8 15.76 26.88 -29.00
C SER A 8 14.83 25.94 -28.59
N MET A 9 13.92 25.98 -29.03
CA MET A 9 13.00 25.15 -28.58
C MET A 9 13.27 23.86 -28.80
N ARG A 10 13.61 23.57 -29.71
CA ARG A 10 13.68 22.35 -29.99
C ARG A 10 14.58 21.76 -29.14
N ARG A 11 15.42 22.25 -28.89
CA ARG A 11 16.32 21.71 -28.23
C ARG A 11 15.84 21.29 -26.99
N ASN A 12 15.22 21.87 -26.44
CA ASN A 12 14.84 21.57 -25.24
C ASN A 12 13.96 20.51 -25.21
N ALA A 13 13.34 20.40 -25.99
CA ALA A 13 12.42 19.44 -25.96
C ALA A 13 13.07 18.18 -25.79
N ARG A 14 13.86 17.95 -26.54
CA ARG A 14 14.34 16.77 -26.55
C ARG A 14 14.88 16.41 -25.39
N LEU A 15 15.36 17.03 -24.96
CA LEU A 15 15.97 16.66 -23.93
C LEU A 15 15.17 16.12 -22.96
N MET A 16 14.37 16.63 -22.77
CA MET A 16 13.67 16.22 -21.78
C MET A 16 13.23 14.99 -21.90
N VAL A 17 12.96 14.63 -22.74
CA VAL A 17 12.43 13.49 -22.95
C VAL A 17 13.21 12.51 -22.48
N ILE A 18 14.18 12.55 -22.75
CA ILE A 18 14.91 11.68 -22.43
C ILE A 18 14.90 11.31 -21.18
N ALA A 19 15.05 12.10 -20.65
CA ALA A 19 15.10 11.87 -19.37
C ALA A 19 14.13 10.97 -19.06
N ILE A 20 13.24 11.20 -19.45
CA ILE A 20 12.23 10.48 -19.20
C ILE A 20 12.39 9.17 -19.33
N ALA A 21 12.67 8.86 -20.24
CA ALA A 21 12.78 7.55 -20.52
C ALA A 21 13.46 6.90 -19.49
N LEU A 22 14.49 7.21 -19.44
CA LEU A 22 15.16 6.57 -18.62
C LEU A 22 14.64 6.31 -17.46
N LEU A 23 14.17 7.08 -17.08
CA LEU A 23 13.71 6.87 -15.88
C LEU A 23 12.94 5.80 -15.81
N THR A 24 12.42 5.52 -16.67
CA THR A 24 11.56 4.54 -16.62
C THR A 24 12.10 3.36 -16.11
N LEU A 25 13.14 3.08 -16.41
CA LEU A 25 13.59 1.95 -15.99
C LEU A 25 13.33 1.71 -14.69
N ASP A 26 13.13 2.54 -14.07
CA ASP A 26 12.89 2.33 -12.79
C ASP A 26 11.75 1.57 -12.62
N SER A 27 11.01 1.46 -13.44
CA SER A 27 9.84 0.79 -13.28
C SER A 27 9.94 -0.43 -12.47
N PRO A 28 10.79 -1.25 -12.65
CA PRO A 28 10.82 -2.48 -11.92
C PRO A 28 10.88 -2.15 -10.47
N GLY A 29 11.63 -1.25 -10.15
CA GLY A 29 11.72 -0.93 -8.79
C GLY A 29 10.45 -0.41 -8.26
N ALA A 30 9.78 0.30 -9.04
CA ALA A 30 8.56 0.88 -8.60
C ALA A 30 7.60 -0.19 -8.22
N GLU A 31 7.52 -1.24 -8.94
CA GLU A 31 6.62 -2.24 -8.58
C GLU A 31 6.96 -2.84 -7.29
N GLU A 32 8.17 -3.06 -7.01
CA GLU A 32 8.48 -3.63 -5.78
C GLU A 32 8.16 -2.72 -4.67
N GLN A 33 8.13 -1.46 -4.90
CA GLN A 33 7.80 -0.56 -3.84
C GLN A 33 6.40 -0.71 -3.40
N GLY A 34 5.55 -1.38 -4.13
CA GLY A 34 4.19 -1.56 -3.69
C GLY A 34 4.08 -2.60 -2.61
N GLN A 35 5.16 -3.30 -2.27
CA GLN A 35 5.09 -4.30 -1.24
C GLN A 35 6.09 -4.01 -0.16
N ILE A 36 5.71 -4.20 1.07
CA ILE A 36 6.58 -3.96 2.19
C ILE A 36 6.75 -5.23 2.99
N THR A 37 7.80 -5.26 3.78
CA THR A 37 8.04 -6.35 4.71
C THR A 37 7.55 -5.91 6.08
N SER A 38 6.81 -6.76 6.76
CA SER A 38 6.19 -6.38 8.01
C SER A 38 6.84 -7.05 9.19
N ARG A 39 6.88 -6.33 10.31
CA ARG A 39 7.26 -6.92 11.57
C ARG A 39 6.12 -6.83 12.57
N ILE A 40 4.93 -6.50 12.13
CA ILE A 40 3.77 -6.42 13.00
C ILE A 40 3.28 -7.85 13.22
N ALA A 41 3.17 -8.23 14.49
CA ALA A 41 2.65 -9.56 14.80
C ALA A 41 1.16 -9.61 14.55
N ARG A 42 0.70 -10.64 13.89
CA ARG A 42 -0.73 -10.82 13.61
C ARG A 42 -1.21 -12.02 14.40
N GLN A 43 -2.43 -11.93 14.89
CA GLN A 43 -3.03 -13.02 15.62
C GLN A 43 -4.22 -13.57 14.85
N PRO A 44 -4.45 -14.86 14.91
CA PRO A 44 -5.56 -15.45 14.16
C PRO A 44 -6.89 -14.98 14.70
N VAL A 45 -7.87 -14.88 13.83
CA VAL A 45 -9.22 -14.52 14.21
C VAL A 45 -10.19 -15.49 13.56
N HIS A 46 -11.39 -15.56 14.11
CA HIS A 46 -12.43 -16.40 13.55
C HIS A 46 -13.27 -15.56 12.59
N SER A 47 -13.12 -15.82 11.30
CA SER A 47 -13.84 -15.08 10.28
C SER A 47 -13.75 -15.88 8.99
N HIS A 48 -14.76 -15.79 8.16
CA HIS A 48 -14.70 -16.49 6.88
C HIS A 48 -13.86 -15.74 5.85
N ALA A 49 -13.51 -14.52 6.10
CA ALA A 49 -12.70 -13.73 5.16
C ALA A 49 -11.35 -13.35 5.71
N LEU A 50 -11.25 -13.10 7.02
CA LEU A 50 -10.00 -12.64 7.62
C LEU A 50 -9.34 -13.79 8.35
N ALA A 51 -8.07 -14.01 8.10
CA ALA A 51 -7.33 -15.07 8.75
C ALA A 51 -6.63 -14.58 10.01
N ALA A 52 -6.08 -13.38 9.98
CA ALA A 52 -5.32 -12.85 11.12
C ALA A 52 -5.25 -11.35 11.04
N VAL A 53 -5.12 -10.70 12.20
CA VAL A 53 -5.00 -9.24 12.23
C VAL A 53 -3.95 -8.84 13.25
N GLY A 54 -3.34 -7.69 13.07
CA GLY A 54 -2.36 -7.15 14.01
C GLY A 54 -2.35 -5.64 13.97
N TYR A 55 -1.82 -5.03 15.01
CA TYR A 55 -1.81 -3.57 15.08
C TYR A 55 -0.52 -3.07 15.73
N SER A 56 0.02 -2.00 15.19
CA SER A 56 1.18 -1.34 15.74
C SER A 56 0.76 0.01 16.29
N LYS A 57 0.82 0.18 17.61
CA LYS A 57 0.48 1.46 18.19
C LYS A 57 1.48 2.51 17.76
N ARG A 58 2.74 2.14 17.65
CA ARG A 58 3.75 3.10 17.29
C ARG A 58 3.54 3.63 15.88
N LEU A 59 3.14 2.79 14.96
CA LEU A 59 2.96 3.20 13.58
C LEU A 59 1.53 3.59 13.26
N HIS A 60 0.59 3.37 14.16
CA HIS A 60 -0.84 3.54 13.90
C HIS A 60 -1.22 2.74 12.66
N ALA A 61 -0.73 1.52 12.59
CA ALA A 61 -0.94 0.69 11.41
C ALA A 61 -1.66 -0.59 11.78
N LEU A 62 -2.65 -0.94 10.98
CA LEU A 62 -3.42 -2.16 11.12
C LEU A 62 -3.04 -3.10 9.99
N GLU A 63 -2.70 -4.35 10.29
CA GLU A 63 -2.45 -5.32 9.25
C GLU A 63 -3.53 -6.37 9.25
N VAL A 64 -4.00 -6.72 8.07
CA VAL A 64 -5.06 -7.69 7.89
C VAL A 64 -4.58 -8.75 6.93
N GLU A 65 -4.62 -9.99 7.35
CA GLU A 65 -4.31 -11.11 6.49
C GLU A 65 -5.61 -11.80 6.14
N PHE A 66 -5.86 -12.01 4.86
CA PHE A 66 -7.08 -12.62 4.39
C PHE A 66 -6.89 -14.11 4.22
N VAL A 67 -7.99 -14.85 4.18
CA VAL A 67 -7.92 -16.30 4.07
C VAL A 67 -7.25 -16.76 2.79
N ASN A 68 -7.19 -15.91 1.76
CA ASN A 68 -6.51 -16.29 0.53
C ASN A 68 -5.00 -15.98 0.59
N GLY A 69 -4.50 -15.53 1.73
CA GLY A 69 -3.08 -15.27 1.91
C GLY A 69 -2.63 -13.85 1.67
N ALA A 70 -3.48 -13.00 1.14
CA ALA A 70 -3.11 -11.61 0.91
C ALA A 70 -3.01 -10.86 2.22
N ILE A 71 -2.04 -9.98 2.36
CA ILE A 71 -1.83 -9.20 3.56
C ILE A 71 -1.74 -7.74 3.18
N TYR A 72 -2.51 -6.90 3.86
CA TYR A 72 -2.46 -5.46 3.61
C TYR A 72 -2.24 -4.72 4.91
N ARG A 73 -1.47 -3.63 4.84
CA ARG A 73 -1.26 -2.75 5.98
C ARG A 73 -1.99 -1.45 5.71
N TYR A 74 -2.80 -1.01 6.67
CA TYR A 74 -3.55 0.22 6.59
C TYR A 74 -2.91 1.24 7.52
N SER A 75 -2.68 2.45 7.05
CA SER A 75 -2.00 3.50 7.81
C SER A 75 -2.99 4.47 8.42
N ASN A 76 -2.54 5.16 9.44
CA ASN A 76 -3.35 6.19 10.11
C ASN A 76 -4.61 5.62 10.74
N VAL A 77 -4.54 4.41 11.23
CA VAL A 77 -5.70 3.75 11.82
C VAL A 77 -5.67 3.97 13.32
N PRO A 78 -6.72 4.57 13.91
CA PRO A 78 -6.75 4.75 15.36
C PRO A 78 -6.85 3.41 16.07
N PRO A 79 -6.32 3.31 17.26
CA PRO A 79 -6.35 2.03 17.98
C PRO A 79 -7.76 1.52 18.25
N GLU A 80 -8.73 2.42 18.31
CA GLU A 80 -10.12 2.01 18.55
C GLU A 80 -10.64 1.14 17.43
N ILE A 81 -10.20 1.38 16.20
CA ILE A 81 -10.65 0.58 15.08
C ILE A 81 -10.17 -0.86 15.26
N TYR A 82 -8.93 -1.05 15.71
CA TYR A 82 -8.43 -2.40 15.93
C TYR A 82 -9.20 -3.06 17.07
N ARG A 83 -9.42 -2.34 18.15
CA ARG A 83 -10.15 -2.88 19.27
C ARG A 83 -11.56 -3.30 18.84
N ASP A 84 -12.24 -2.45 18.08
CA ASP A 84 -13.60 -2.75 17.67
C ASP A 84 -13.64 -3.91 16.65
N LEU A 85 -12.61 -4.02 15.82
CA LEU A 85 -12.52 -5.12 14.88
C LEU A 85 -12.40 -6.43 15.67
N LEU A 86 -11.57 -6.47 16.69
CA LEU A 86 -11.40 -7.69 17.47
C LEU A 86 -12.68 -8.08 18.19
N GLY A 87 -13.48 -7.11 18.57
CA GLY A 87 -14.72 -7.40 19.26
C GLY A 87 -15.93 -7.59 18.37
N ALA A 88 -15.77 -7.43 17.06
CA ALA A 88 -16.93 -7.48 16.17
C ALA A 88 -17.44 -8.89 16.04
N LEU A 89 -18.76 -9.04 15.97
CA LEU A 89 -19.35 -10.34 15.75
C LEU A 89 -19.02 -10.83 14.35
N SER A 90 -19.06 -9.95 13.38
CA SER A 90 -18.62 -10.29 12.03
C SER A 90 -17.45 -9.38 11.71
N LYS A 91 -16.24 -9.93 11.77
CA LYS A 91 -15.05 -9.15 11.50
C LYS A 91 -14.97 -8.75 10.05
N ALA A 92 -15.47 -9.62 9.16
CA ALA A 92 -15.46 -9.28 7.75
C ALA A 92 -16.36 -8.08 7.47
N GLU A 93 -17.52 -8.02 8.09
CA GLU A 93 -18.41 -6.89 7.87
C GLU A 93 -17.84 -5.62 8.48
N PHE A 94 -17.25 -5.73 9.68
CA PHE A 94 -16.64 -4.57 10.29
C PHE A 94 -15.52 -4.03 9.40
N TYR A 95 -14.69 -4.94 8.88
CA TYR A 95 -13.59 -4.54 8.01
C TYR A 95 -14.12 -3.82 6.78
N ASP A 96 -15.12 -4.37 6.13
CA ASP A 96 -15.67 -3.73 4.96
C ASP A 96 -16.25 -2.35 5.24
N ALA A 97 -16.92 -2.20 6.35
CA ALA A 97 -17.61 -0.93 6.65
C ALA A 97 -16.67 0.13 7.21
N ASN A 98 -15.61 -0.26 7.89
CA ASN A 98 -14.83 0.71 8.64
C ASN A 98 -13.36 0.79 8.27
N VAL A 99 -12.83 -0.15 7.52
CA VAL A 99 -11.42 -0.17 7.18
C VAL A 99 -11.19 -0.03 5.69
N ARG A 100 -11.79 -0.90 4.92
CA ARG A 100 -11.55 -0.90 3.50
C ARG A 100 -12.02 0.41 2.88
N GLY A 101 -11.16 1.09 2.17
CA GLY A 101 -11.52 2.36 1.55
C GLY A 101 -11.51 3.54 2.48
N HIS A 102 -11.29 3.33 3.78
CA HIS A 102 -11.27 4.42 4.74
C HIS A 102 -9.86 4.85 5.12
N PHE A 103 -8.86 4.02 4.86
CA PHE A 103 -7.48 4.33 5.21
C PHE A 103 -6.56 3.93 4.07
N PRO A 104 -5.44 4.61 3.90
CA PRO A 104 -4.48 4.21 2.85
C PRO A 104 -3.90 2.84 3.16
N SER A 105 -3.63 2.06 2.14
CA SER A 105 -3.13 0.72 2.36
C SER A 105 -1.98 0.39 1.42
N VAL A 106 -1.14 -0.54 1.84
CA VAL A 106 -0.09 -1.07 0.99
C VAL A 106 -0.08 -2.57 1.15
N HIS A 107 0.38 -3.24 0.14
CA HIS A 107 0.45 -4.70 0.15
C HIS A 107 1.70 -5.13 0.93
N VAL A 108 1.55 -6.16 1.73
CA VAL A 108 2.64 -6.69 2.53
C VAL A 108 3.08 -8.02 1.94
N LYS A 109 4.38 -8.24 1.84
CA LYS A 109 4.87 -9.50 1.35
C LYS A 109 4.52 -10.59 2.32
N PRO A 110 4.03 -11.72 1.84
CA PRO A 110 3.75 -12.81 2.77
C PRO A 110 5.06 -13.38 3.30
N PRO A 111 5.02 -13.96 4.47
CA PRO A 111 6.24 -14.55 5.01
C PRO A 111 6.67 -15.72 4.14
N ARG A 112 7.97 -15.95 4.11
CA ARG A 112 8.44 -17.08 3.34
C ARG A 112 8.12 -18.34 4.07
N SER A 113 7.80 -19.36 3.36
CA SER A 113 7.48 -20.61 4.04
C SER A 113 8.62 -21.59 4.04
#